data_8554014c7936d25322ca373eb65b216e
#
_entry.id   8554014c7936d25322ca373eb65b216e
#
_cell.length_a   1.000
_cell.length_b   1.000
_cell.length_c   1.000
_cell.angle_alpha   90.00
_cell.angle_beta   90.00
_cell.angle_gamma   90.00
#
_symmetry.space_group_name_H-M   'P 1'
#
loop_
_entity.id
_entity.type
_entity.pdbx_description
1 polymer ?
#
loop_
_entity_poly.entity_id
_entity_poly.type
_entity_poly.pdbx_seq_one_letter_code
_entity_poly.pdbx_strand_id
1 'polypeptide(L)'
;MTTDCLFCKIIAGEIPSEQVYSDEHVVVFKDINPKAAVHLLMVPREHIISLNELEERHDGLMAHMMRLLPKLAKEQGLDKGFRTVINTGSGGGQIVFHLHIHLLGGEGLSGVGFSRAV
;
A
#
# COMPACT_ATOMS: atom_id res chain seq x y z
N MET A 1 14.50 -16.16 2.84
CA MET A 1 14.76 -14.94 3.62
C MET A 1 14.59 -13.70 2.80
N THR A 2 14.05 -12.69 3.40
CA THR A 2 13.73 -11.46 2.70
C THR A 2 14.56 -10.31 3.27
N THR A 3 15.83 -10.59 3.58
CA THR A 3 16.72 -9.62 4.21
C THR A 3 16.92 -8.37 3.38
N ASP A 4 16.75 -8.49 2.05
CA ASP A 4 16.92 -7.34 1.17
C ASP A 4 15.62 -6.59 0.90
N CYS A 5 14.51 -7.04 1.44
CA CYS A 5 13.23 -6.39 1.21
C CYS A 5 13.05 -5.19 2.13
N LEU A 6 12.93 -4.01 1.53
CA LEU A 6 12.73 -2.77 2.27
C LEU A 6 11.50 -2.86 3.19
N PHE A 7 10.37 -3.36 2.67
CA PHE A 7 9.15 -3.41 3.46
C PHE A 7 9.22 -4.47 4.55
N CYS A 8 9.90 -5.59 4.31
CA CYS A 8 10.13 -6.57 5.38
C CYS A 8 10.94 -5.94 6.52
N LYS A 9 11.90 -5.09 6.19
CA LYS A 9 12.71 -4.41 7.20
C LYS A 9 11.88 -3.39 7.98
N ILE A 10 10.97 -2.70 7.31
CA ILE A 10 10.07 -1.76 7.97
C ILE A 10 9.13 -2.52 8.90
N ILE A 11 8.58 -3.63 8.44
CA ILE A 11 7.67 -4.46 9.25
C ILE A 11 8.40 -4.99 10.49
N ALA A 12 9.66 -5.36 10.34
CA ALA A 12 10.47 -5.88 11.44
C ALA A 12 10.97 -4.78 12.39
N GLY A 13 10.75 -3.51 12.05
CA GLY A 13 11.20 -2.40 12.86
C GLY A 13 12.66 -2.05 12.67
N GLU A 14 13.32 -2.60 11.67
CA GLU A 14 14.73 -2.33 11.40
C GLU A 14 14.93 -0.99 10.71
N ILE A 15 13.92 -0.54 9.96
CA ILE A 15 13.92 0.76 9.30
C ILE A 15 12.72 1.54 9.84
N PRO A 16 12.92 2.77 10.32
CA PRO A 16 11.81 3.55 10.87
C PRO A 16 10.78 3.92 9.82
N SER A 17 9.52 4.03 10.25
CA SER A 17 8.43 4.46 9.39
C SER A 17 7.37 5.09 10.28
N GLU A 18 6.53 5.90 9.66
CA GLU A 18 5.41 6.49 10.39
C GLU A 18 4.18 5.63 10.15
N GLN A 19 3.94 4.69 11.06
CA GLN A 19 2.81 3.79 10.95
C GLN A 19 1.52 4.46 11.36
N VAL A 20 0.45 4.20 10.60
CA VAL A 20 -0.87 4.72 10.92
C VAL A 20 -1.83 3.61 11.32
N TYR A 21 -1.47 2.35 11.03
CA TYR A 21 -2.30 1.21 11.37
C TYR A 21 -1.45 -0.06 11.32
N SER A 22 -1.75 -1.01 12.19
CA SER A 22 -1.18 -2.36 12.07
C SER A 22 -2.09 -3.35 12.75
N ASP A 23 -2.10 -4.57 12.22
CA ASP A 23 -2.75 -5.71 12.86
C ASP A 23 -1.87 -6.93 12.61
N GLU A 24 -2.38 -8.12 12.89
CA GLU A 24 -1.56 -9.33 12.77
C GLU A 24 -1.25 -9.70 11.31
N HIS A 25 -1.91 -9.08 10.35
CA HIS A 25 -1.75 -9.43 8.93
C HIS A 25 -1.19 -8.30 8.09
N VAL A 26 -1.37 -7.06 8.51
CA VAL A 26 -1.15 -5.89 7.67
C VAL A 26 -0.48 -4.78 8.46
N VAL A 27 0.40 -4.04 7.79
CA VAL A 27 0.99 -2.81 8.31
C VAL A 27 0.73 -1.70 7.31
N VAL A 28 0.35 -0.53 7.79
CA VAL A 28 0.11 0.64 6.94
C VAL A 28 0.95 1.80 7.45
N PHE A 29 1.72 2.41 6.57
CA PHE A 29 2.60 3.51 6.95
C PHE A 29 2.61 4.57 5.85
N LYS A 30 3.08 5.77 6.21
CA LYS A 30 3.15 6.88 5.27
C LYS A 30 4.33 6.72 4.32
N ASP A 31 4.10 7.02 3.06
CA ASP A 31 5.18 7.07 2.07
C ASP A 31 6.08 8.27 2.42
N ILE A 32 7.39 8.06 2.43
CA ILE A 32 8.34 9.13 2.75
C ILE A 32 8.50 10.12 1.59
N ASN A 33 8.05 9.73 0.40
CA ASN A 33 8.05 10.61 -0.77
C ASN A 33 6.61 10.74 -1.28
N PRO A 34 5.74 11.40 -0.50
CA PRO A 34 4.31 11.40 -0.82
C PRO A 34 4.03 12.11 -2.13
N LYS A 35 3.10 11.54 -2.88
CA LYS A 35 2.66 12.08 -4.17
C LYS A 35 1.34 12.82 -4.06
N ALA A 36 0.79 12.91 -2.85
CA ALA A 36 -0.45 13.61 -2.56
C ALA A 36 -0.44 13.97 -1.09
N ALA A 37 -1.39 14.80 -0.64
CA ALA A 37 -1.48 15.19 0.76
C ALA A 37 -1.58 13.98 1.68
N VAL A 38 -2.31 12.95 1.23
CA VAL A 38 -2.36 11.67 1.92
C VAL A 38 -1.78 10.64 0.97
N HIS A 39 -0.77 9.91 1.42
CA HIS A 39 -0.18 8.84 0.62
C HIS A 39 0.29 7.75 1.57
N LEU A 40 -0.53 6.72 1.70
CA LEU A 40 -0.26 5.59 2.57
C LEU A 40 0.15 4.37 1.76
N LEU A 41 0.95 3.51 2.36
CA LEU A 41 1.32 2.22 1.80
C LEU A 41 0.77 1.13 2.71
N MET A 42 -0.06 0.27 2.16
CA MET A 42 -0.62 -0.87 2.87
C MET A 42 0.12 -2.12 2.43
N VAL A 43 0.75 -2.81 3.35
CA VAL A 43 1.56 -3.99 3.03
C VAL A 43 1.15 -5.16 3.91
N PRO A 44 1.04 -6.36 3.31
CA PRO A 44 0.87 -7.55 4.14
C PRO A 44 2.17 -7.87 4.85
N ARG A 45 2.07 -8.44 6.04
CA ARG A 45 3.27 -8.87 6.77
C ARG A 45 3.97 -10.03 6.07
N GLU A 46 3.18 -10.89 5.45
CA GLU A 46 3.73 -11.97 4.64
C GLU A 46 4.40 -11.36 3.40
N HIS A 47 5.60 -11.83 3.09
CA HIS A 47 6.30 -11.37 1.89
C HIS A 47 5.70 -12.03 0.65
N ILE A 48 4.83 -11.31 -0.03
CA ILE A 48 4.26 -11.70 -1.31
C ILE A 48 4.84 -10.74 -2.32
N ILE A 49 5.47 -11.24 -3.37
CA ILE A 49 6.20 -10.37 -4.29
C ILE A 49 5.26 -9.40 -5.01
N SER A 50 4.15 -9.90 -5.54
CA SER A 50 3.21 -9.07 -6.30
C SER A 50 1.88 -9.80 -6.44
N LEU A 51 0.93 -9.18 -7.13
CA LEU A 51 -0.36 -9.83 -7.41
C LEU A 51 -0.17 -11.16 -8.16
N ASN A 52 0.90 -11.26 -8.95
CA ASN A 52 1.14 -12.48 -9.74
C ASN A 52 1.38 -13.71 -8.88
N GLU A 53 1.81 -13.53 -7.63
CA GLU A 53 2.09 -14.63 -6.73
C GLU A 53 0.96 -14.97 -5.78
N LEU A 54 -0.20 -14.34 -5.95
CA LEU A 54 -1.35 -14.63 -5.12
C LEU A 54 -1.84 -16.05 -5.37
N GLU A 55 -2.25 -16.71 -4.29
CA GLU A 55 -2.81 -18.03 -4.29
C GLU A 55 -4.15 -18.00 -3.57
N GLU A 56 -4.90 -19.09 -3.70
CA GLU A 56 -6.21 -19.17 -3.07
C GLU A 56 -6.13 -18.93 -1.56
N ARG A 57 -5.06 -19.36 -0.92
CA ARG A 57 -4.88 -19.16 0.52
C ARG A 57 -4.79 -17.68 0.91
N HIS A 58 -4.57 -16.80 -0.06
CA HIS A 58 -4.49 -15.36 0.17
C HIS A 58 -5.84 -14.65 0.05
N ASP A 59 -6.91 -15.37 -0.29
CA ASP A 59 -8.22 -14.73 -0.51
C ASP A 59 -8.68 -13.93 0.70
N GLY A 60 -8.55 -14.50 1.89
CA GLY A 60 -8.95 -13.81 3.11
C GLY A 60 -8.11 -12.57 3.38
N LEU A 61 -6.81 -12.66 3.13
CA LEU A 61 -5.92 -11.53 3.30
C LEU A 61 -6.32 -10.39 2.36
N MET A 62 -6.57 -10.70 1.10
CA MET A 62 -6.93 -9.67 0.13
C MET A 62 -8.27 -9.03 0.46
N ALA A 63 -9.25 -9.82 0.89
CA ALA A 63 -10.52 -9.27 1.33
C ALA A 63 -10.33 -8.33 2.51
N HIS A 64 -9.49 -8.71 3.46
CA HIS A 64 -9.19 -7.90 4.63
C HIS A 64 -8.56 -6.57 4.21
N MET A 65 -7.56 -6.62 3.33
CA MET A 65 -6.88 -5.41 2.86
C MET A 65 -7.86 -4.46 2.15
N MET A 66 -8.69 -5.02 1.27
CA MET A 66 -9.67 -4.21 0.55
C MET A 66 -10.66 -3.52 1.50
N ARG A 67 -11.11 -4.23 2.54
CA ARG A 67 -12.04 -3.67 3.51
C ARG A 67 -11.41 -2.58 4.38
N LEU A 68 -10.10 -2.65 4.61
CA LEU A 68 -9.40 -1.64 5.38
C LEU A 68 -9.29 -0.31 4.64
N LEU A 69 -9.24 -0.33 3.31
CA LEU A 69 -9.00 0.88 2.53
C LEU A 69 -10.02 2.00 2.80
N PRO A 70 -11.32 1.76 2.74
CA PRO A 70 -12.28 2.85 3.03
C PRO A 70 -12.21 3.31 4.48
N LYS A 71 -11.92 2.42 5.40
CA LYS A 71 -11.78 2.81 6.81
C LYS A 71 -10.60 3.75 7.00
N LEU A 72 -9.46 3.41 6.42
CA LEU A 72 -8.27 4.25 6.51
C LEU A 72 -8.48 5.59 5.81
N ALA A 73 -9.12 5.57 4.64
CA ALA A 73 -9.41 6.79 3.91
C ALA A 73 -10.27 7.74 4.75
N LYS A 74 -11.28 7.20 5.42
CA LYS A 74 -12.15 8.00 6.27
C LYS A 74 -11.38 8.59 7.44
N GLU A 75 -10.50 7.79 8.05
CA GLU A 75 -9.69 8.27 9.17
C GLU A 75 -8.73 9.37 8.74
N GLN A 76 -8.33 9.37 7.47
CA GLN A 76 -7.45 10.41 6.92
C GLN A 76 -8.22 11.61 6.39
N GLY A 77 -9.54 11.63 6.53
CA GLY A 77 -10.35 12.76 6.11
C GLY A 77 -10.62 12.83 4.61
N LEU A 78 -10.52 11.72 3.91
CA LEU A 78 -10.71 11.68 2.47
C LEU A 78 -12.18 11.51 2.10
N ASP A 79 -12.99 12.50 2.46
CA ASP A 79 -14.44 12.41 2.30
C ASP A 79 -14.90 12.46 0.85
N LYS A 80 -14.09 13.02 -0.04
CA LYS A 80 -14.47 13.19 -1.44
C LYS A 80 -14.00 12.05 -2.31
N GLY A 81 -13.31 11.10 -1.73
CA GLY A 81 -12.82 9.94 -2.46
C GLY A 81 -11.32 9.78 -2.35
N PHE A 82 -10.85 8.69 -2.88
CA PHE A 82 -9.43 8.36 -2.82
C PHE A 82 -9.08 7.48 -4.01
N ARG A 83 -7.78 7.35 -4.24
CA ARG A 83 -7.26 6.51 -5.33
C ARG A 83 -6.44 5.39 -4.71
N THR A 84 -6.59 4.18 -5.26
CA THR A 84 -5.73 3.06 -4.88
C THR A 84 -4.96 2.60 -6.10
N VAL A 85 -3.70 2.26 -5.87
CA VAL A 85 -2.83 1.81 -6.95
C VAL A 85 -2.07 0.59 -6.48
N ILE A 86 -2.05 -0.44 -7.31
CA ILE A 86 -1.25 -1.62 -7.10
C ILE A 86 -0.42 -1.82 -8.36
N ASN A 87 0.90 -1.66 -8.23
CA ASN A 87 1.81 -1.87 -9.36
C ASN A 87 2.29 -3.32 -9.31
N THR A 88 2.24 -4.00 -10.44
CA THR A 88 2.60 -5.41 -10.54
C THR A 88 3.69 -5.60 -11.57
N GLY A 89 4.85 -6.08 -11.11
CA GLY A 89 5.98 -6.32 -11.98
C GLY A 89 6.65 -5.02 -12.42
N SER A 90 7.84 -5.13 -12.98
CA SER A 90 8.58 -3.95 -13.43
C SER A 90 7.84 -3.24 -14.56
N GLY A 91 7.19 -3.99 -15.43
CA GLY A 91 6.38 -3.41 -16.51
C GLY A 91 5.17 -2.64 -16.02
N GLY A 92 4.71 -2.93 -14.81
CA GLY A 92 3.61 -2.20 -14.17
C GLY A 92 4.07 -1.09 -13.24
N GLY A 93 5.38 -0.84 -13.19
CA GLY A 93 5.92 0.22 -12.36
C GLY A 93 6.23 -0.18 -10.92
N GLN A 94 6.25 -1.48 -10.63
CA GLN A 94 6.59 -1.93 -9.29
C GLN A 94 8.08 -1.74 -9.05
N ILE A 95 8.43 -1.06 -7.96
CA ILE A 95 9.83 -0.80 -7.61
C ILE A 95 10.25 -1.66 -6.42
N VAL A 96 9.40 -1.75 -5.40
CA VAL A 96 9.66 -2.61 -4.25
C VAL A 96 8.88 -3.90 -4.45
N PHE A 97 9.58 -5.04 -4.47
CA PHE A 97 8.96 -6.33 -4.78
C PHE A 97 8.45 -7.02 -3.53
N HIS A 98 7.53 -6.33 -2.89
CA HIS A 98 6.72 -6.78 -1.79
C HIS A 98 5.36 -6.13 -2.04
N LEU A 99 4.34 -6.93 -2.26
CA LEU A 99 2.99 -6.44 -2.60
C LEU A 99 2.59 -5.29 -1.70
N HIS A 100 2.12 -4.21 -2.30
CA HIS A 100 1.62 -3.08 -1.52
C HIS A 100 0.57 -2.31 -2.31
N ILE A 101 -0.32 -1.68 -1.57
CA ILE A 101 -1.39 -0.88 -2.14
C ILE A 101 -1.15 0.57 -1.74
N HIS A 102 -1.04 1.44 -2.73
CA HIS A 102 -0.98 2.88 -2.48
C HIS A 102 -2.39 3.39 -2.23
N LEU A 103 -2.57 4.14 -1.17
CA LEU A 103 -3.81 4.85 -0.89
C LEU A 103 -3.50 6.33 -0.93
N LEU A 104 -4.06 7.04 -1.91
CA LEU A 104 -3.75 8.44 -2.15
C LEU A 104 -5.00 9.27 -2.14
N GLY A 105 -4.89 10.49 -1.64
CA GLY A 105 -6.02 11.41 -1.65
C GLY A 105 -5.62 12.81 -1.25
N GLY A 106 -6.56 13.72 -1.37
CA GLY A 106 -6.36 15.10 -0.99
C GLY A 106 -5.64 15.89 -2.07
N GLU A 107 -5.07 17.02 -1.67
CA GLU A 107 -4.39 17.90 -2.61
C GLU A 107 -3.20 17.20 -3.25
N GLY A 108 -2.94 17.53 -4.48
CA GLY A 108 -1.81 17.01 -5.23
C GLY A 108 -2.11 15.72 -5.97
N LEU A 109 -3.31 15.17 -5.79
CA LEU A 109 -3.63 13.87 -6.36
C LEU A 109 -3.72 13.89 -7.88
N SER A 110 -4.22 14.95 -8.46
CA SER A 110 -4.57 14.99 -9.88
C SER A 110 -3.40 14.72 -10.82
N GLY A 111 -2.18 14.97 -10.40
CA GLY A 111 -1.01 14.75 -11.25
C GLY A 111 -0.32 13.42 -11.02
N VAL A 112 -0.88 12.55 -10.19
CA VAL A 112 -0.20 11.35 -9.74
C VAL A 112 -0.67 10.11 -10.48
N GLY A 113 0.29 9.33 -10.98
CA GLY A 113 0.00 8.03 -11.54
C GLY A 113 -0.58 8.13 -12.93
N PHE A 114 -1.78 7.62 -13.11
CA PHE A 114 -2.35 7.60 -14.43
C PHE A 114 -3.16 8.81 -14.74
N SER A 115 -3.52 8.85 -16.00
CA SER A 115 -4.47 9.80 -16.52
C SER A 115 -5.79 9.68 -15.73
N ARG A 116 -6.42 10.79 -15.48
CA ARG A 116 -7.75 10.81 -14.86
C ARG A 116 -8.87 10.74 -15.88
N ALA A 117 -8.55 10.36 -17.08
CA ALA A 117 -9.52 10.36 -18.18
C ALA A 117 -10.41 9.13 -18.21
N VAL A 118 -10.33 8.27 -17.28
CA VAL A 118 -11.16 7.06 -17.27
C VAL A 118 -12.48 7.29 -16.60
#